data_9c9318dd40b8c817e50f1ee56f5f0ffb
#
_entry.id   9c9318dd40b8c817e50f1ee56f5f0ffb
#
_cell.length_a   1.000
_cell.length_b   1.000
_cell.length_c   1.000
_cell.angle_alpha   90.00
_cell.angle_beta   90.00
_cell.angle_gamma   90.00
#
_symmetry.space_group_name_H-M   'P 1'
#
loop_
_entity.id
_entity.type
_entity.pdbx_description
1 polymer ?
#
loop_
_entity_poly.entity_id
_entity_poly.type
_entity_poly.pdbx_seq_one_letter_code
_entity_poly.pdbx_strand_id
1 'polypeptide(L)'
;MKFFAVYSASLLLLFSCISHAQDAPFVRFNDGPGEWQGQLQTAIHSYRDSNGRELNLVSAIHIADAEYYSLLNEFFKTQDLVLYELVAEPDQRPGPESNVAGSSPLSLIQNLVARALDVEFQLQQIDYTPANFRHADLSPAELGRIMAEKDESFFTMVLDVAIAQQASAQSRNQQQGEVSISSLLMALSSENQSQALKYLLARELGRAESLLLDPQLEENLTLLGDRNRVAIAALIDALAETDKNAISLFYGAAHMPGLERVVLELGFKASDQSWLTAWAIQ
;
A
#
# COMPACT_ATOMS: atom_id res chain seq x y z
N MET A 1 61.68 41.86 17.84
CA MET A 1 60.46 41.74 17.04
C MET A 1 60.16 40.26 16.84
N LYS A 2 59.21 39.73 17.60
CA LYS A 2 58.78 38.32 17.50
C LYS A 2 57.41 38.30 16.82
N PHE A 3 57.30 37.67 15.63
CA PHE A 3 56.05 37.44 14.94
C PHE A 3 55.36 36.20 15.51
N PHE A 4 54.18 36.35 16.08
CA PHE A 4 53.27 35.26 16.45
C PHE A 4 52.44 34.92 15.23
N ALA A 5 52.57 33.73 14.71
CA ALA A 5 51.67 33.15 13.71
C ALA A 5 50.51 32.49 14.43
N VAL A 6 49.32 33.02 14.22
CA VAL A 6 48.05 32.46 14.70
C VAL A 6 47.56 31.44 13.66
N TYR A 7 47.62 30.14 13.98
CA TYR A 7 46.95 29.08 13.19
C TYR A 7 45.49 29.02 13.59
N SER A 8 44.62 29.47 12.70
CA SER A 8 43.18 29.30 12.82
C SER A 8 42.80 27.91 12.32
N ALA A 9 42.56 26.99 13.24
CA ALA A 9 42.02 25.66 12.92
C ALA A 9 40.50 25.76 12.68
N SER A 10 40.10 25.80 11.42
CA SER A 10 38.68 25.66 11.02
C SER A 10 38.24 24.22 11.22
N LEU A 11 37.58 23.96 12.34
CA LEU A 11 36.89 22.70 12.59
C LEU A 11 35.61 22.64 11.76
N LEU A 12 35.65 22.00 10.58
CA LEU A 12 34.50 21.67 9.79
C LEU A 12 33.70 20.57 10.51
N LEU A 13 32.69 20.98 11.24
CA LEU A 13 31.65 20.10 11.76
C LEU A 13 30.81 19.59 10.55
N LEU A 14 31.16 18.40 10.06
CA LEU A 14 30.26 17.60 9.20
C LEU A 14 29.06 17.20 10.06
N PHE A 15 28.01 18.01 10.04
CA PHE A 15 26.69 17.57 10.42
C PHE A 15 26.25 16.51 9.40
N SER A 16 26.51 15.24 9.71
CA SER A 16 25.77 14.14 9.11
C SER A 16 24.31 14.35 9.51
N CYS A 17 23.51 14.89 8.58
CA CYS A 17 22.07 14.75 8.67
C CYS A 17 21.78 13.25 8.66
N ILE A 18 21.64 12.66 9.85
CA ILE A 18 20.89 11.42 10.02
C ILE A 18 19.45 11.86 9.74
N SER A 19 19.08 11.81 8.48
CA SER A 19 17.68 11.80 8.09
C SER A 19 17.10 10.56 8.77
N HIS A 20 16.40 10.76 9.87
CA HIS A 20 15.45 9.76 10.32
C HIS A 20 14.50 9.66 9.12
N ALA A 21 14.52 8.55 8.43
CA ALA A 21 13.45 8.19 7.52
C ALA A 21 12.19 8.14 8.41
N GLN A 22 11.47 9.24 8.50
CA GLN A 22 10.07 9.20 8.88
C GLN A 22 9.45 8.28 7.84
N ASP A 23 8.69 7.29 8.32
CA ASP A 23 7.97 6.34 7.49
C ASP A 23 7.27 7.14 6.39
N ALA A 24 7.80 7.05 5.16
CA ALA A 24 7.25 7.82 4.06
C ALA A 24 5.92 7.16 3.67
N PRO A 25 4.84 7.92 3.49
CA PRO A 25 3.54 7.35 3.25
C PRO A 25 3.49 6.54 1.95
N PHE A 26 2.74 5.43 1.97
CA PHE A 26 2.46 4.59 0.80
C PHE A 26 1.17 4.99 0.08
N VAL A 27 0.31 5.75 0.77
CA VAL A 27 -0.91 6.34 0.21
C VAL A 27 -0.96 7.80 0.62
N ARG A 28 -1.42 8.66 -0.29
CA ARG A 28 -1.68 10.07 0.04
C ARG A 28 -2.88 10.57 -0.72
N PHE A 29 -3.56 11.53 -0.13
CA PHE A 29 -4.58 12.32 -0.80
C PHE A 29 -4.11 13.76 -0.95
N ASN A 30 -4.22 14.29 -2.17
CA ASN A 30 -3.91 15.68 -2.49
C ASN A 30 -5.21 16.35 -2.90
N ASP A 31 -5.60 17.42 -2.16
CA ASP A 31 -6.74 18.25 -2.51
C ASP A 31 -6.49 18.99 -3.84
N GLY A 32 -7.52 19.06 -4.66
CA GLY A 32 -7.54 19.88 -5.87
C GLY A 32 -8.02 21.31 -5.61
N PRO A 33 -8.00 22.16 -6.64
CA PRO A 33 -8.38 23.58 -6.51
C PRO A 33 -9.90 23.80 -6.41
N GLY A 34 -10.72 22.84 -6.79
CA GLY A 34 -12.18 22.92 -6.79
C GLY A 34 -12.84 22.08 -5.71
N GLU A 35 -14.14 22.32 -5.54
CA GLU A 35 -14.95 21.48 -4.68
C GLU A 35 -15.02 20.05 -5.23
N TRP A 36 -14.84 19.05 -4.37
CA TRP A 36 -14.81 17.63 -4.75
C TRP A 36 -13.73 17.26 -5.78
N GLN A 37 -12.60 17.99 -5.81
CA GLN A 37 -11.46 17.69 -6.66
C GLN A 37 -10.25 17.23 -5.85
N GLY A 38 -9.47 16.31 -6.42
CA GLY A 38 -8.27 15.81 -5.76
C GLY A 38 -7.69 14.57 -6.42
N GLN A 39 -6.66 14.02 -5.80
CA GLN A 39 -6.01 12.81 -6.27
C GLN A 39 -5.70 11.89 -5.09
N LEU A 40 -6.14 10.64 -5.18
CA LEU A 40 -5.64 9.58 -4.33
C LEU A 40 -4.46 8.92 -5.06
N GLN A 41 -3.31 8.88 -4.40
CA GLN A 41 -2.09 8.35 -4.98
C GLN A 41 -1.51 7.24 -4.11
N THR A 42 -0.89 6.25 -4.75
CA THR A 42 -0.07 5.23 -4.10
C THR A 42 1.39 5.37 -4.49
N ALA A 43 2.29 4.95 -3.60
CA ALA A 43 3.71 5.04 -3.82
C ALA A 43 4.30 3.72 -4.37
N ILE A 44 5.36 3.87 -5.16
CA ILE A 44 6.37 2.86 -5.38
C ILE A 44 7.62 3.35 -4.65
N HIS A 45 8.01 2.67 -3.58
CA HIS A 45 9.27 2.93 -2.88
C HIS A 45 10.34 1.97 -3.36
N SER A 46 11.45 2.50 -3.83
CA SER A 46 12.59 1.73 -4.31
C SER A 46 13.70 1.70 -3.26
N TYR A 47 14.29 0.55 -3.07
CA TYR A 47 15.38 0.29 -2.13
C TYR A 47 16.53 -0.38 -2.86
N ARG A 48 17.76 -0.22 -2.34
CA ARG A 48 18.95 -0.90 -2.87
C ARG A 48 19.74 -1.56 -1.77
N ASP A 49 20.22 -2.76 -2.03
CA ASP A 49 21.19 -3.43 -1.18
C ASP A 49 22.63 -2.99 -1.48
N SER A 50 23.60 -3.50 -0.71
CA SER A 50 25.03 -3.21 -0.90
C SER A 50 25.60 -3.74 -2.22
N ASN A 51 24.92 -4.65 -2.89
CA ASN A 51 25.32 -5.25 -4.17
C ASN A 51 24.69 -4.54 -5.37
N GLY A 52 23.86 -3.54 -5.12
CA GLY A 52 23.16 -2.77 -6.14
C GLY A 52 21.85 -3.40 -6.62
N ARG A 53 21.38 -4.48 -5.99
CA ARG A 53 20.08 -5.09 -6.28
C ARG A 53 18.97 -4.13 -5.87
N GLU A 54 17.98 -3.98 -6.71
CA GLU A 54 16.81 -3.12 -6.49
C GLU A 54 15.62 -3.92 -5.98
N LEU A 55 14.97 -3.41 -4.96
CA LEU A 55 13.73 -3.92 -4.41
C LEU A 55 12.69 -2.80 -4.40
N ASN A 56 11.53 -3.05 -4.99
CA ASN A 56 10.43 -2.09 -5.07
C ASN A 56 9.24 -2.56 -4.24
N LEU A 57 8.81 -1.74 -3.28
CA LEU A 57 7.53 -1.90 -2.61
C LEU A 57 6.48 -1.15 -3.42
N VAL A 58 5.61 -1.88 -4.10
CA VAL A 58 4.59 -1.36 -5.00
C VAL A 58 3.25 -1.40 -4.29
N SER A 59 2.86 -0.26 -3.74
CA SER A 59 1.61 -0.11 -2.99
C SER A 59 0.40 -0.10 -3.93
N ALA A 60 -0.64 -0.85 -3.60
CA ALA A 60 -1.84 -0.97 -4.41
C ALA A 60 -3.12 -0.58 -3.68
N ILE A 61 -4.10 -0.15 -4.47
CA ILE A 61 -5.50 -0.06 -4.10
C ILE A 61 -6.29 -0.99 -5.03
N HIS A 62 -7.14 -1.83 -4.45
CA HIS A 62 -7.85 -2.90 -5.18
C HIS A 62 -8.93 -2.41 -6.14
N ILE A 63 -9.35 -1.14 -6.03
CA ILE A 63 -10.28 -0.47 -6.93
C ILE A 63 -9.69 0.89 -7.31
N ALA A 64 -9.44 1.12 -8.60
CA ALA A 64 -8.79 2.34 -9.08
C ALA A 64 -9.22 2.68 -10.51
N ASP A 65 -8.76 3.81 -11.02
CA ASP A 65 -8.96 4.19 -12.42
C ASP A 65 -8.19 3.23 -13.34
N ALA A 66 -8.71 2.92 -14.52
CA ALA A 66 -8.09 1.97 -15.45
C ALA A 66 -6.65 2.36 -15.84
N GLU A 67 -6.38 3.66 -15.96
CA GLU A 67 -5.06 4.19 -16.28
C GLU A 67 -4.01 3.82 -15.22
N TYR A 68 -4.38 3.83 -13.95
CA TYR A 68 -3.51 3.41 -12.85
C TYR A 68 -2.99 1.99 -13.04
N TYR A 69 -3.86 1.05 -13.34
CA TYR A 69 -3.46 -0.34 -13.57
C TYR A 69 -2.65 -0.51 -14.86
N SER A 70 -2.92 0.29 -15.88
CA SER A 70 -2.12 0.31 -17.10
C SER A 70 -0.66 0.71 -16.81
N LEU A 71 -0.46 1.75 -15.98
CA LEU A 71 0.86 2.19 -15.55
C LEU A 71 1.58 1.13 -14.71
N LEU A 72 0.87 0.44 -13.82
CA LEU A 72 1.43 -0.69 -13.05
C LEU A 72 1.85 -1.84 -13.96
N ASN A 73 1.03 -2.23 -14.93
CA ASN A 73 1.37 -3.29 -15.89
C ASN A 73 2.64 -2.92 -16.69
N GLU A 74 2.79 -1.67 -17.12
CA GLU A 74 4.02 -1.21 -17.80
C GLU A 74 5.23 -1.26 -16.86
N PHE A 75 5.08 -0.83 -15.61
CA PHE A 75 6.14 -0.92 -14.61
C PHE A 75 6.58 -2.37 -14.39
N PHE A 76 5.65 -3.31 -14.24
CA PHE A 76 5.97 -4.72 -14.01
C PHE A 76 6.72 -5.40 -15.14
N LYS A 77 6.61 -4.90 -16.38
CA LYS A 77 7.41 -5.39 -17.51
C LYS A 77 8.91 -5.10 -17.34
N THR A 78 9.27 -4.15 -16.51
CA THR A 78 10.67 -3.78 -16.24
C THR A 78 11.29 -4.57 -15.09
N GLN A 79 10.51 -5.42 -14.42
CA GLN A 79 10.94 -6.16 -13.24
C GLN A 79 11.38 -7.59 -13.61
N ASP A 80 12.47 -8.05 -13.01
CA ASP A 80 12.91 -9.46 -13.15
C ASP A 80 11.98 -10.42 -12.43
N LEU A 81 11.35 -9.94 -11.33
CA LEU A 81 10.41 -10.71 -10.52
C LEU A 81 9.38 -9.78 -9.85
N VAL A 82 8.12 -10.17 -9.90
CA VAL A 82 7.02 -9.54 -9.18
C VAL A 82 6.41 -10.57 -8.23
N LEU A 83 6.63 -10.40 -6.94
CA LEU A 83 5.97 -11.14 -5.87
C LEU A 83 4.66 -10.45 -5.56
N TYR A 84 3.53 -11.15 -5.75
CA TYR A 84 2.23 -10.49 -5.67
C TYR A 84 1.29 -11.09 -4.64
N GLU A 85 0.45 -10.21 -4.09
CA GLU A 85 -0.64 -10.51 -3.18
C GLU A 85 -1.85 -11.05 -3.94
N LEU A 86 -2.30 -12.24 -3.56
CA LEU A 86 -3.58 -12.79 -3.99
C LEU A 86 -3.92 -14.01 -3.14
N VAL A 87 -5.02 -13.95 -2.37
CA VAL A 87 -5.53 -15.14 -1.69
C VAL A 87 -6.14 -16.09 -2.72
N ALA A 88 -5.33 -17.00 -3.24
CA ALA A 88 -5.68 -17.95 -4.29
C ALA A 88 -4.77 -19.18 -4.22
N GLU A 89 -5.11 -20.23 -4.95
CA GLU A 89 -4.17 -21.34 -5.14
C GLU A 89 -2.97 -20.86 -5.97
N PRO A 90 -1.74 -21.34 -5.67
CA PRO A 90 -0.49 -20.82 -6.27
C PRO A 90 -0.41 -20.92 -7.79
N ASP A 91 -1.19 -21.82 -8.41
CA ASP A 91 -1.27 -22.01 -9.85
C ASP A 91 -2.34 -21.13 -10.53
N GLN A 92 -3.17 -20.46 -9.74
CA GLN A 92 -4.18 -19.51 -10.24
C GLN A 92 -3.53 -18.17 -10.58
N ARG A 93 -3.50 -17.85 -11.88
CA ARG A 93 -2.99 -16.59 -12.40
C ARG A 93 -4.10 -15.87 -13.15
N PRO A 94 -4.85 -14.97 -12.50
CA PRO A 94 -5.88 -14.20 -13.17
C PRO A 94 -5.26 -13.28 -14.23
N GLY A 95 -5.97 -13.05 -15.30
CA GLY A 95 -5.63 -12.08 -16.33
C GLY A 95 -6.84 -11.22 -16.64
N PRO A 96 -6.70 -10.17 -17.46
CA PRO A 96 -7.77 -9.21 -17.77
C PRO A 96 -9.07 -9.83 -18.30
N GLU A 97 -8.99 -11.02 -18.91
CA GLU A 97 -10.16 -11.76 -19.41
C GLU A 97 -10.72 -12.79 -18.40
N SER A 98 -10.12 -12.88 -17.21
CA SER A 98 -10.56 -13.82 -16.19
C SER A 98 -11.87 -13.35 -15.56
N ASN A 99 -12.95 -14.12 -15.74
CA ASN A 99 -14.22 -13.90 -15.05
C ASN A 99 -14.09 -14.25 -13.55
N VAL A 100 -13.34 -13.44 -12.78
CA VAL A 100 -13.20 -13.62 -11.33
C VAL A 100 -14.37 -13.00 -10.56
N ALA A 101 -15.43 -12.59 -11.26
CA ALA A 101 -16.68 -12.12 -10.64
C ALA A 101 -17.35 -13.27 -9.89
N GLY A 102 -16.92 -13.48 -8.65
CA GLY A 102 -17.58 -14.40 -7.74
C GLY A 102 -19.03 -13.95 -7.50
N SER A 103 -19.95 -14.92 -7.39
CA SER A 103 -21.36 -14.70 -7.04
C SER A 103 -21.57 -14.49 -5.53
N SER A 104 -20.54 -14.13 -4.77
CA SER A 104 -20.64 -13.89 -3.32
C SER A 104 -21.35 -12.56 -3.02
N PRO A 105 -22.07 -12.43 -1.89
CA PRO A 105 -22.64 -11.16 -1.46
C PRO A 105 -21.61 -10.02 -1.40
N LEU A 106 -20.35 -10.34 -1.05
CA LEU A 106 -19.25 -9.38 -1.01
C LEU A 106 -18.90 -8.85 -2.41
N SER A 107 -18.87 -9.73 -3.42
CA SER A 107 -18.60 -9.30 -4.79
C SER A 107 -19.71 -8.41 -5.37
N LEU A 108 -20.96 -8.59 -4.93
CA LEU A 108 -22.07 -7.70 -5.30
C LEU A 108 -21.89 -6.30 -4.71
N ILE A 109 -21.50 -6.21 -3.44
CA ILE A 109 -21.22 -4.92 -2.78
C ILE A 109 -20.03 -4.23 -3.45
N GLN A 110 -18.94 -4.96 -3.71
CA GLN A 110 -17.79 -4.43 -4.43
C GLN A 110 -18.17 -3.88 -5.79
N ASN A 111 -18.95 -4.64 -6.59
CA ASN A 111 -19.44 -4.18 -7.90
C ASN A 111 -20.32 -2.92 -7.82
N LEU A 112 -21.15 -2.80 -6.78
CA LEU A 112 -21.95 -1.59 -6.58
C LEU A 112 -21.07 -0.38 -6.25
N VAL A 113 -20.07 -0.57 -5.37
CA VAL A 113 -19.11 0.48 -5.01
C VAL A 113 -18.30 0.92 -6.24
N ALA A 114 -17.75 -0.03 -7.00
CA ALA A 114 -16.97 0.28 -8.19
C ALA A 114 -17.77 1.07 -9.22
N ARG A 115 -19.03 0.67 -9.47
CA ARG A 115 -19.92 1.41 -10.38
C ARG A 115 -20.31 2.78 -9.85
N ALA A 116 -20.56 2.90 -8.53
CA ALA A 116 -20.89 4.18 -7.92
C ALA A 116 -19.74 5.18 -7.94
N LEU A 117 -18.50 4.68 -7.91
CA LEU A 117 -17.27 5.49 -7.93
C LEU A 117 -16.64 5.61 -9.33
N ASP A 118 -17.19 4.92 -10.33
CA ASP A 118 -16.63 4.86 -11.69
C ASP A 118 -15.16 4.42 -11.69
N VAL A 119 -14.87 3.26 -11.10
CA VAL A 119 -13.54 2.66 -10.95
C VAL A 119 -13.53 1.19 -11.33
N GLU A 120 -12.33 0.66 -11.61
CA GLU A 120 -12.10 -0.71 -12.04
C GLU A 120 -11.51 -1.57 -10.91
N PHE A 121 -11.57 -2.89 -11.06
CA PHE A 121 -11.00 -3.85 -10.11
C PHE A 121 -9.59 -4.27 -10.52
N GLN A 122 -8.67 -4.31 -9.55
CA GLN A 122 -7.30 -4.78 -9.74
C GLN A 122 -7.23 -6.13 -10.46
N LEU A 123 -8.03 -7.13 -10.04
CA LEU A 123 -7.99 -8.48 -10.59
C LEU A 123 -8.47 -8.58 -12.05
N GLN A 124 -9.15 -7.55 -12.57
CA GLN A 124 -9.60 -7.49 -13.96
C GLN A 124 -8.65 -6.68 -14.84
N GLN A 125 -7.77 -5.88 -14.25
CA GLN A 125 -6.92 -4.91 -14.94
C GLN A 125 -5.43 -5.29 -14.92
N ILE A 126 -4.97 -5.95 -13.84
CA ILE A 126 -3.58 -6.43 -13.75
C ILE A 126 -3.46 -7.79 -14.45
N ASP A 127 -2.45 -7.92 -15.29
CA ASP A 127 -2.07 -9.18 -15.92
C ASP A 127 -1.07 -9.94 -15.04
N TYR A 128 -1.52 -11.00 -14.36
CA TYR A 128 -0.68 -11.87 -13.54
C TYR A 128 -0.10 -13.07 -14.31
N THR A 129 -0.34 -13.16 -15.63
CA THR A 129 0.09 -14.30 -16.45
C THR A 129 1.57 -14.30 -16.85
N PRO A 130 2.29 -13.15 -16.93
CA PRO A 130 3.70 -13.14 -17.32
C PRO A 130 4.57 -14.01 -16.41
N ALA A 131 5.63 -14.57 -16.97
CA ALA A 131 6.50 -15.53 -16.29
C ALA A 131 7.30 -14.93 -15.12
N ASN A 132 7.47 -13.59 -15.09
CA ASN A 132 8.11 -12.88 -14.01
C ASN A 132 7.18 -12.64 -12.80
N PHE A 133 5.89 -13.00 -12.87
CA PHE A 133 5.00 -12.97 -11.72
C PHE A 133 5.09 -14.27 -10.93
N ARG A 134 5.21 -14.15 -9.60
CA ARG A 134 5.24 -15.27 -8.66
C ARG A 134 4.26 -14.99 -7.52
N HIS A 135 3.34 -15.92 -7.30
CA HIS A 135 2.42 -15.86 -6.17
C HIS A 135 3.21 -15.89 -4.85
N ALA A 136 2.86 -15.01 -3.92
CA ALA A 136 3.56 -14.82 -2.66
C ALA A 136 2.59 -14.57 -1.49
N ASP A 137 1.47 -15.29 -1.47
CA ASP A 137 0.39 -15.11 -0.49
C ASP A 137 -0.17 -16.48 -0.04
N LEU A 138 -1.08 -16.45 0.93
CA LEU A 138 -1.76 -17.63 1.44
C LEU A 138 -2.80 -18.15 0.43
N SER A 139 -2.93 -19.47 0.37
CA SER A 139 -4.12 -20.09 -0.23
C SER A 139 -5.37 -19.85 0.63
N PRO A 140 -6.59 -19.94 0.06
CA PRO A 140 -7.83 -19.83 0.84
C PRO A 140 -7.92 -20.83 2.00
N ALA A 141 -7.39 -22.04 1.79
CA ALA A 141 -7.38 -23.09 2.80
C ALA A 141 -6.45 -22.75 3.96
N GLU A 142 -5.25 -22.24 3.68
CA GLU A 142 -4.28 -21.81 4.69
C GLU A 142 -4.79 -20.61 5.47
N LEU A 143 -5.33 -19.60 4.79
CA LEU A 143 -5.94 -18.42 5.44
C LEU A 143 -7.05 -18.86 6.40
N GLY A 144 -7.99 -19.70 5.95
CA GLY A 144 -9.08 -20.19 6.79
C GLY A 144 -8.61 -21.01 7.99
N ARG A 145 -7.54 -21.81 7.84
CA ARG A 145 -6.94 -22.56 8.94
C ARG A 145 -6.32 -21.64 9.98
N ILE A 146 -5.53 -20.66 9.57
CA ILE A 146 -4.87 -19.69 10.48
C ILE A 146 -5.91 -18.86 11.22
N MET A 147 -6.93 -18.36 10.53
CA MET A 147 -8.03 -17.64 11.16
C MET A 147 -8.76 -18.49 12.22
N ALA A 148 -9.01 -19.77 11.91
CA ALA A 148 -9.63 -20.68 12.88
C ALA A 148 -8.75 -20.98 14.09
N GLU A 149 -7.43 -21.10 13.90
CA GLU A 149 -6.46 -21.31 15.00
C GLU A 149 -6.35 -20.11 15.94
N LYS A 150 -6.57 -18.89 15.41
CA LYS A 150 -6.57 -17.63 16.18
C LYS A 150 -7.95 -17.23 16.71
N ASP A 151 -8.98 -18.02 16.44
CA ASP A 151 -10.39 -17.67 16.73
C ASP A 151 -10.82 -16.34 16.09
N GLU A 152 -10.24 -16.03 14.92
CA GLU A 152 -10.55 -14.84 14.14
C GLU A 152 -11.71 -15.09 13.17
N SER A 153 -12.51 -14.06 12.97
CA SER A 153 -13.49 -13.97 11.89
C SER A 153 -13.35 -12.62 11.20
N PHE A 154 -13.85 -12.51 9.98
CA PHE A 154 -13.88 -11.20 9.30
C PHE A 154 -14.56 -10.13 10.15
N PHE A 155 -15.61 -10.50 10.90
CA PHE A 155 -16.32 -9.58 11.78
C PHE A 155 -15.45 -9.12 12.96
N THR A 156 -14.74 -10.05 13.64
CA THR A 156 -13.85 -9.69 14.75
C THR A 156 -12.72 -8.79 14.29
N MET A 157 -12.13 -9.07 13.12
CA MET A 157 -11.07 -8.21 12.55
C MET A 157 -11.55 -6.79 12.24
N VAL A 158 -12.74 -6.64 11.65
CA VAL A 158 -13.33 -5.31 11.41
C VAL A 158 -13.59 -4.58 12.73
N LEU A 159 -14.05 -5.30 13.75
CA LEU A 159 -14.29 -4.75 15.08
C LEU A 159 -12.99 -4.29 15.75
N ASP A 160 -11.91 -5.08 15.65
CA ASP A 160 -10.60 -4.75 16.23
C ASP A 160 -10.01 -3.49 15.57
N VAL A 161 -10.11 -3.39 14.25
CA VAL A 161 -9.73 -2.17 13.52
C VAL A 161 -10.55 -0.97 13.98
N ALA A 162 -11.87 -1.11 14.12
CA ALA A 162 -12.74 -0.03 14.57
C ALA A 162 -12.42 0.42 16.01
N ILE A 163 -12.13 -0.52 16.92
CA ILE A 163 -11.71 -0.23 18.29
C ILE A 163 -10.35 0.49 18.30
N ALA A 164 -9.39 0.03 17.51
CA ALA A 164 -8.07 0.66 17.39
C ALA A 164 -8.19 2.10 16.85
N GLN A 165 -9.05 2.33 15.86
CA GLN A 165 -9.34 3.65 15.32
C GLN A 165 -9.94 4.58 16.41
N GLN A 166 -10.91 4.09 17.17
CA GLN A 166 -11.53 4.89 18.23
C GLN A 166 -10.53 5.25 19.35
N ALA A 167 -9.66 4.31 19.74
CA ALA A 167 -8.62 4.56 20.72
C ALA A 167 -7.60 5.61 20.23
N SER A 168 -7.21 5.54 18.97
CA SER A 168 -6.30 6.48 18.33
C SER A 168 -6.91 7.87 18.17
N ALA A 169 -8.19 7.98 17.85
CA ALA A 169 -8.92 9.25 17.76
C ALA A 169 -9.01 9.97 19.12
N GLN A 170 -9.24 9.24 20.20
CA GLN A 170 -9.29 9.79 21.56
C GLN A 170 -7.94 10.35 22.02
N SER A 171 -6.82 9.69 21.64
CA SER A 171 -5.48 10.11 22.04
C SER A 171 -4.98 11.35 21.29
N ARG A 172 -5.48 11.63 20.09
CA ARG A 172 -5.02 12.73 19.24
C ARG A 172 -5.78 14.04 19.37
N ASN A 173 -6.83 14.09 20.16
CA ASN A 173 -7.67 15.32 20.33
C ASN A 173 -8.10 15.96 18.98
N GLN A 174 -8.25 15.12 17.93
CA GLN A 174 -8.52 15.58 16.56
C GLN A 174 -10.02 15.55 16.28
N GLN A 175 -10.67 16.67 16.46
CA GLN A 175 -12.00 16.97 15.92
C GLN A 175 -11.99 17.24 14.40
N GLN A 176 -10.91 16.88 13.69
CA GLN A 176 -10.76 17.18 12.27
C GLN A 176 -10.74 15.89 11.47
N GLY A 177 -11.86 15.57 10.84
CA GLY A 177 -11.79 14.81 9.63
C GLY A 177 -12.62 13.55 9.44
N GLU A 178 -13.54 13.21 10.32
CA GLU A 178 -14.51 12.17 10.02
C GLU A 178 -15.47 12.65 8.90
N VAL A 179 -15.81 11.73 7.98
CA VAL A 179 -16.88 12.00 7.01
C VAL A 179 -18.16 12.28 7.80
N SER A 180 -18.53 13.54 7.89
CA SER A 180 -19.74 13.95 8.61
C SER A 180 -20.98 13.53 7.82
N ILE A 181 -22.08 13.27 8.52
CA ILE A 181 -23.38 13.02 7.85
C ILE A 181 -23.74 14.18 6.92
N SER A 182 -23.38 15.41 7.29
CA SER A 182 -23.61 16.59 6.44
C SER A 182 -22.79 16.55 5.15
N SER A 183 -21.50 16.18 5.21
CA SER A 183 -20.66 16.06 3.99
C SER A 183 -21.15 14.92 3.08
N LEU A 184 -21.61 13.81 3.65
CA LEU A 184 -22.21 12.73 2.88
C LEU A 184 -23.52 13.17 2.20
N LEU A 185 -24.40 13.90 2.91
CA LEU A 185 -25.62 14.44 2.33
C LEU A 185 -25.32 15.48 1.23
N MET A 186 -24.30 16.32 1.41
CA MET A 186 -23.85 17.25 0.37
C MET A 186 -23.34 16.51 -0.85
N ALA A 187 -22.52 15.46 -0.68
CA ALA A 187 -22.03 14.63 -1.78
C ALA A 187 -23.19 13.96 -2.53
N LEU A 188 -24.16 13.40 -1.81
CA LEU A 188 -25.33 12.76 -2.42
C LEU A 188 -26.27 13.74 -3.12
N SER A 189 -26.23 15.02 -2.77
CA SER A 189 -27.02 16.09 -3.41
C SER A 189 -26.26 16.88 -4.47
N SER A 190 -24.97 16.57 -4.68
CA SER A 190 -24.16 17.21 -5.73
C SER A 190 -24.61 16.80 -7.14
N GLU A 191 -24.35 17.64 -8.12
CA GLU A 191 -24.61 17.33 -9.54
C GLU A 191 -23.78 16.15 -10.02
N ASN A 192 -22.58 15.95 -9.44
CA ASN A 192 -21.70 14.82 -9.72
C ASN A 192 -21.49 13.96 -8.46
N GLN A 193 -22.49 13.14 -8.12
CA GLN A 193 -22.48 12.30 -6.91
C GLN A 193 -21.27 11.35 -6.86
N SER A 194 -20.92 10.74 -8.01
CA SER A 194 -19.79 9.80 -8.10
C SER A 194 -18.47 10.48 -7.69
N GLN A 195 -18.19 11.66 -8.23
CA GLN A 195 -16.97 12.41 -7.90
C GLN A 195 -16.94 12.86 -6.43
N ALA A 196 -18.05 13.35 -5.92
CA ALA A 196 -18.14 13.79 -4.54
C ALA A 196 -17.95 12.62 -3.54
N LEU A 197 -18.55 11.45 -3.81
CA LEU A 197 -18.36 10.24 -3.01
C LEU A 197 -16.92 9.72 -3.12
N LYS A 198 -16.37 9.72 -4.35
CA LYS A 198 -14.97 9.34 -4.61
C LYS A 198 -13.99 10.23 -3.83
N TYR A 199 -14.24 11.55 -3.80
CA TYR A 199 -13.47 12.51 -3.04
C TYR A 199 -13.50 12.22 -1.52
N LEU A 200 -14.69 12.04 -0.93
CA LEU A 200 -14.82 11.75 0.50
C LEU A 200 -14.09 10.46 0.88
N LEU A 201 -14.25 9.41 0.08
CA LEU A 201 -13.61 8.12 0.33
C LEU A 201 -12.09 8.20 0.13
N ALA A 202 -11.62 8.88 -0.91
CA ALA A 202 -10.19 9.09 -1.17
C ALA A 202 -9.50 9.81 -0.02
N ARG A 203 -10.14 10.85 0.51
CA ARG A 203 -9.64 11.62 1.65
C ARG A 203 -9.50 10.75 2.91
N GLU A 204 -10.47 9.88 3.17
CA GLU A 204 -10.40 8.97 4.32
C GLU A 204 -9.35 7.87 4.12
N LEU A 205 -9.20 7.33 2.90
CA LEU A 205 -8.15 6.36 2.59
C LEU A 205 -6.75 6.95 2.75
N GLY A 206 -6.54 8.19 2.32
CA GLY A 206 -5.27 8.89 2.51
C GLY A 206 -4.92 9.16 3.99
N ARG A 207 -5.93 9.17 4.88
CA ARG A 207 -5.74 9.31 6.34
C ARG A 207 -5.56 7.98 7.05
N ALA A 208 -6.18 6.93 6.52
CA ALA A 208 -6.19 5.60 7.16
C ALA A 208 -4.80 5.00 7.30
N GLU A 209 -3.85 5.35 6.44
CA GLU A 209 -2.49 4.84 6.50
C GLU A 209 -1.82 5.07 7.86
N SER A 210 -2.03 6.24 8.46
CA SER A 210 -1.45 6.54 9.78
C SER A 210 -1.96 5.61 10.90
N LEU A 211 -3.05 4.88 10.68
CA LEU A 211 -3.59 3.89 11.59
C LEU A 211 -2.95 2.51 11.40
N LEU A 212 -2.47 2.24 10.18
CA LEU A 212 -1.81 0.98 9.82
C LEU A 212 -0.33 0.93 10.23
N LEU A 213 0.20 2.05 10.74
CA LEU A 213 1.57 2.14 11.26
C LEU A 213 1.72 1.51 12.66
N ASP A 214 0.64 1.01 13.27
CA ASP A 214 0.73 0.30 14.56
C ASP A 214 1.23 -1.14 14.37
N PRO A 215 2.48 -1.47 14.75
CA PRO A 215 3.03 -2.80 14.57
C PRO A 215 2.25 -3.89 15.32
N GLN A 216 1.61 -3.55 16.44
CA GLN A 216 0.83 -4.51 17.23
C GLN A 216 -0.47 -4.89 16.51
N LEU A 217 -1.10 -3.91 15.85
CA LEU A 217 -2.30 -4.18 15.06
C LEU A 217 -1.94 -5.08 13.86
N GLU A 218 -0.84 -4.80 13.18
CA GLU A 218 -0.37 -5.61 12.06
C GLU A 218 -0.07 -7.05 12.47
N GLU A 219 0.73 -7.25 13.52
CA GLU A 219 1.16 -8.59 13.95
C GLU A 219 0.00 -9.48 14.40
N ASN A 220 -1.03 -8.88 14.98
CA ASN A 220 -2.17 -9.61 15.52
C ASN A 220 -3.23 -9.98 14.47
N LEU A 221 -3.28 -9.28 13.34
CA LEU A 221 -4.27 -9.55 12.29
C LEU A 221 -3.73 -10.55 11.27
N THR A 222 -4.41 -11.69 11.10
CA THR A 222 -4.07 -12.68 10.05
C THR A 222 -4.07 -12.06 8.67
N LEU A 223 -4.96 -11.12 8.41
CA LEU A 223 -5.04 -10.41 7.13
C LEU A 223 -3.79 -9.60 6.79
N LEU A 224 -2.99 -9.19 7.78
CA LEU A 224 -1.76 -8.43 7.56
C LEU A 224 -0.52 -9.24 7.94
N GLY A 225 -0.36 -9.58 9.21
CA GLY A 225 0.87 -10.15 9.74
C GLY A 225 1.22 -11.53 9.18
N ASP A 226 0.25 -12.45 9.13
CA ASP A 226 0.51 -13.80 8.60
C ASP A 226 0.80 -13.76 7.10
N ARG A 227 0.10 -12.93 6.35
CA ARG A 227 0.32 -12.74 4.92
C ARG A 227 1.64 -12.04 4.64
N ASN A 228 2.02 -11.02 5.43
CA ASN A 228 3.34 -10.38 5.33
C ASN A 228 4.46 -11.39 5.57
N ARG A 229 4.30 -12.35 6.50
CA ARG A 229 5.30 -13.42 6.70
C ARG A 229 5.50 -14.29 5.46
N VAL A 230 4.42 -14.63 4.74
CA VAL A 230 4.51 -15.38 3.47
C VAL A 230 5.21 -14.54 2.40
N ALA A 231 4.85 -13.26 2.27
CA ALA A 231 5.52 -12.33 1.34
C ALA A 231 7.02 -12.24 1.60
N ILE A 232 7.42 -12.10 2.86
CA ILE A 232 8.83 -12.01 3.26
C ILE A 232 9.56 -13.31 3.03
N ALA A 233 8.96 -14.48 3.31
CA ALA A 233 9.56 -15.77 3.00
C ALA A 233 9.84 -15.90 1.49
N ALA A 234 8.85 -15.55 0.65
CA ALA A 234 9.01 -15.54 -0.81
C ALA A 234 10.08 -14.55 -1.28
N LEU A 235 10.21 -13.39 -0.62
CA LEU A 235 11.27 -12.42 -0.89
C LEU A 235 12.64 -13.00 -0.55
N ILE A 236 12.81 -13.62 0.62
CA ILE A 236 14.09 -14.22 1.03
C ILE A 236 14.53 -15.30 0.03
N ASP A 237 13.59 -16.14 -0.42
CA ASP A 237 13.84 -17.15 -1.44
C ASP A 237 14.27 -16.50 -2.77
N ALA A 238 13.59 -15.43 -3.19
CA ALA A 238 13.91 -14.67 -4.39
C ALA A 238 15.29 -14.00 -4.31
N LEU A 239 15.68 -13.50 -3.13
CA LEU A 239 16.99 -12.89 -2.90
C LEU A 239 18.14 -13.91 -2.98
N ALA A 240 17.88 -15.19 -2.82
CA ALA A 240 18.87 -16.26 -3.06
C ALA A 240 19.11 -16.52 -4.56
N GLU A 241 18.22 -16.09 -5.45
CA GLU A 241 18.38 -16.17 -6.90
C GLU A 241 19.32 -15.06 -7.38
N THR A 242 20.45 -15.43 -8.00
CA THR A 242 21.51 -14.48 -8.37
C THR A 242 21.23 -13.71 -9.67
N ASP A 243 20.27 -14.15 -10.45
CA ASP A 243 19.85 -13.55 -11.72
C ASP A 243 18.73 -12.50 -11.57
N LYS A 244 18.21 -12.29 -10.37
CA LYS A 244 17.16 -11.31 -10.08
C LYS A 244 17.75 -10.04 -9.49
N ASN A 245 17.77 -8.95 -10.26
CA ASN A 245 18.32 -7.66 -9.85
C ASN A 245 17.26 -6.59 -9.59
N ALA A 246 16.07 -6.71 -10.19
CA ALA A 246 14.93 -5.86 -9.98
C ALA A 246 13.73 -6.69 -9.50
N ILE A 247 13.45 -6.65 -8.21
CA ILE A 247 12.38 -7.42 -7.56
C ILE A 247 11.32 -6.45 -7.06
N SER A 248 10.04 -6.78 -7.27
CA SER A 248 8.91 -6.01 -6.72
C SER A 248 8.08 -6.86 -5.77
N LEU A 249 7.66 -6.26 -4.65
CA LEU A 249 6.56 -6.72 -3.81
C LEU A 249 5.32 -5.88 -4.15
N PHE A 250 4.34 -6.50 -4.79
CA PHE A 250 3.08 -5.88 -5.21
C PHE A 250 1.95 -6.29 -4.29
N TYR A 251 1.61 -5.41 -3.35
CA TYR A 251 0.69 -5.67 -2.25
C TYR A 251 -0.21 -4.47 -1.99
N GLY A 252 -1.37 -4.72 -1.38
CA GLY A 252 -2.24 -3.66 -0.89
C GLY A 252 -1.52 -2.73 0.08
N ALA A 253 -1.86 -1.45 0.04
CA ALA A 253 -1.20 -0.39 0.81
C ALA A 253 -1.09 -0.70 2.31
N ALA A 254 -2.06 -1.41 2.87
CA ALA A 254 -2.08 -1.79 4.28
C ALA A 254 -0.93 -2.72 4.71
N HIS A 255 -0.34 -3.46 3.77
CA HIS A 255 0.79 -4.37 4.02
C HIS A 255 2.14 -3.64 4.06
N MET A 256 2.23 -2.48 3.41
CA MET A 256 3.50 -1.82 3.09
C MET A 256 4.32 -1.43 4.32
N PRO A 257 3.77 -0.87 5.41
CA PRO A 257 4.58 -0.49 6.58
C PRO A 257 5.31 -1.69 7.20
N GLY A 258 4.63 -2.83 7.29
CA GLY A 258 5.24 -4.06 7.82
C GLY A 258 6.28 -4.66 6.89
N LEU A 259 6.04 -4.66 5.59
CA LEU A 259 6.99 -5.12 4.58
C LEU A 259 8.24 -4.22 4.56
N GLU A 260 8.06 -2.89 4.62
CA GLU A 260 9.17 -1.92 4.63
C GLU A 260 10.10 -2.15 5.83
N ARG A 261 9.55 -2.36 7.02
CA ARG A 261 10.33 -2.61 8.23
C ARG A 261 11.30 -3.78 8.00
N VAL A 262 10.83 -4.89 7.47
CA VAL A 262 11.66 -6.06 7.21
C VAL A 262 12.66 -5.82 6.08
N VAL A 263 12.29 -5.11 5.03
CA VAL A 263 13.20 -4.73 3.93
C VAL A 263 14.38 -3.92 4.47
N LEU A 264 14.13 -2.96 5.37
CA LEU A 264 15.19 -2.17 6.01
C LEU A 264 16.06 -3.03 6.95
N GLU A 265 15.47 -3.98 7.70
CA GLU A 265 16.20 -4.94 8.53
C GLU A 265 17.09 -5.89 7.71
N LEU A 266 16.68 -6.24 6.48
CA LEU A 266 17.50 -7.01 5.53
C LEU A 266 18.70 -6.19 4.98
N GLY A 267 18.83 -4.92 5.35
CA GLY A 267 19.94 -4.05 4.98
C GLY A 267 19.76 -3.26 3.70
N PHE A 268 18.58 -3.30 3.11
CA PHE A 268 18.23 -2.41 2.00
C PHE A 268 18.13 -0.97 2.49
N LYS A 269 18.41 -0.02 1.61
CA LYS A 269 18.32 1.42 1.87
C LYS A 269 17.42 2.08 0.85
N ALA A 270 16.56 2.97 1.31
CA ALA A 270 15.70 3.76 0.42
C ALA A 270 16.56 4.50 -0.62
N SER A 271 16.17 4.43 -1.87
CA SER A 271 16.89 4.99 -3.01
C SER A 271 16.07 5.92 -3.87
N ASP A 272 14.78 5.63 -4.07
CA ASP A 272 13.87 6.46 -4.87
C ASP A 272 12.41 6.28 -4.43
N GLN A 273 11.55 7.21 -4.84
CA GLN A 273 10.11 7.16 -4.60
C GLN A 273 9.37 7.78 -5.79
N SER A 274 8.36 7.07 -6.27
CA SER A 274 7.44 7.60 -7.28
C SER A 274 5.98 7.44 -6.84
N TRP A 275 5.09 8.25 -7.41
CA TRP A 275 3.67 8.29 -7.08
C TRP A 275 2.82 8.00 -8.31
N LEU A 276 1.87 7.09 -8.18
CA LEU A 276 0.87 6.80 -9.18
C LEU A 276 -0.50 7.29 -8.72
N THR A 277 -1.24 7.96 -9.60
CA THR A 277 -2.60 8.42 -9.30
C THR A 277 -3.56 7.25 -9.45
N ALA A 278 -4.05 6.74 -8.32
CA ALA A 278 -5.04 5.68 -8.30
C ALA A 278 -6.44 6.21 -8.62
N TRP A 279 -6.79 7.38 -8.09
CA TRP A 279 -8.05 8.06 -8.40
C TRP A 279 -7.78 9.51 -8.79
N ALA A 280 -8.15 9.89 -10.01
CA ALA A 280 -8.23 11.27 -10.47
C ALA A 280 -9.68 11.76 -10.26
N ILE A 281 -9.86 12.78 -9.41
CA ILE A 281 -11.17 13.32 -9.03
C ILE A 281 -11.23 14.74 -9.59
N GLN A 282 -12.04 14.96 -10.64
CA GLN A 282 -12.05 16.19 -11.47
C GLN A 282 -13.34 16.98 -11.29
#